data_56329cd8a2c2c9932f963c491897aa3d
#
_entry.id   56329cd8a2c2c9932f963c491897aa3d
#
_cell.length_a   1.000
_cell.length_b   1.000
_cell.length_c   1.000
_cell.angle_alpha   90.00
_cell.angle_beta   90.00
_cell.angle_gamma   90.00
#
_symmetry.space_group_name_H-M   'P 1'
#
loop_
_entity.id
_entity.type
_entity.pdbx_description
1 polymer ?
#
loop_
_entity_poly.entity_id
_entity_poly.type
_entity_poly.pdbx_seq_one_letter_code
_entity_poly.pdbx_strand_id
1 'polypeptide(L)'
;MTASKIVKSILFGLVYSINLFWAGCLWLAGQDGNIFLGIFFIAFYRLSLWSAPFCVTAICWLPLKPIVPARKKILFNLVHLALCGILHVICYLLFGNWF
;
A
#
# COMPACT_ATOMS: atom_id res chain seq x y z
N MET A 1 -6.42 24.05 -2.78
CA MET A 1 -6.53 22.79 -2.03
C MET A 1 -6.29 23.05 -0.56
N THR A 2 -7.09 22.49 0.31
CA THR A 2 -6.91 22.68 1.76
C THR A 2 -5.73 21.87 2.27
N ALA A 3 -5.13 22.29 3.39
CA ALA A 3 -4.01 21.58 4.01
C ALA A 3 -4.40 20.14 4.36
N SER A 4 -5.64 19.90 4.82
CA SER A 4 -6.13 18.56 5.15
C SER A 4 -6.13 17.63 3.94
N LYS A 5 -6.55 18.12 2.78
CA LYS A 5 -6.53 17.34 1.54
C LYS A 5 -5.10 16.99 1.12
N ILE A 6 -4.18 17.95 1.24
CA ILE A 6 -2.77 17.75 0.92
C ILE A 6 -2.18 16.68 1.83
N VAL A 7 -2.42 16.77 3.15
CA VAL A 7 -1.92 15.80 4.14
C VAL A 7 -2.43 14.39 3.81
N LYS A 8 -3.73 14.23 3.56
CA LYS A 8 -4.31 12.93 3.21
C LYS A 8 -3.73 12.36 1.91
N SER A 9 -3.56 13.20 0.89
CA SER A 9 -2.97 12.79 -0.38
C SER A 9 -1.52 12.32 -0.20
N ILE A 10 -0.72 13.02 0.62
CA ILE A 10 0.64 12.64 0.94
C ILE A 10 0.65 11.28 1.67
N LEU A 11 -0.24 11.07 2.63
CA LEU A 11 -0.34 9.81 3.37
C LEU A 11 -0.69 8.64 2.46
N PHE A 12 -1.64 8.81 1.53
CA PHE A 12 -1.94 7.78 0.53
C PHE A 12 -0.72 7.48 -0.34
N GLY A 13 -0.04 8.52 -0.81
CA GLY A 13 1.18 8.37 -1.61
C GLY A 13 2.26 7.62 -0.85
N LEU A 14 2.45 7.89 0.44
CA LEU A 14 3.41 7.18 1.27
C LEU A 14 3.08 5.70 1.39
N VAL A 15 1.81 5.35 1.63
CA VAL A 15 1.39 3.95 1.76
C VAL A 15 1.73 3.18 0.47
N TYR A 16 1.33 3.70 -0.68
CA TYR A 16 1.59 3.04 -1.95
C TYR A 16 3.08 3.02 -2.30
N SER A 17 3.81 4.09 -2.00
CA SER A 17 5.25 4.16 -2.25
C SER A 17 6.03 3.14 -1.41
N ILE A 18 5.65 2.94 -0.15
CA ILE A 18 6.27 1.93 0.72
C ILE A 18 6.04 0.54 0.16
N ASN A 19 4.82 0.23 -0.29
CA ASN A 19 4.51 -1.05 -0.92
C ASN A 19 5.38 -1.30 -2.15
N LEU A 20 5.49 -0.31 -3.03
CA LEU A 20 6.31 -0.42 -4.25
C LEU A 20 7.80 -0.51 -3.92
N PHE A 21 8.26 0.20 -2.91
CA PHE A 21 9.64 0.15 -2.45
C PHE A 21 10.03 -1.27 -2.02
N TRP A 22 9.22 -1.90 -1.16
CA TRP A 22 9.50 -3.26 -0.70
C TRP A 22 9.38 -4.29 -1.82
N ALA A 23 8.44 -4.09 -2.75
CA ALA A 23 8.33 -4.93 -3.94
C ALA A 23 9.59 -4.85 -4.80
N GLY A 24 10.12 -3.65 -5.00
CA GLY A 24 11.38 -3.43 -5.73
C GLY A 24 12.56 -4.07 -5.05
N CYS A 25 12.67 -3.93 -3.72
CA CYS A 25 13.73 -4.57 -2.93
C CYS A 25 13.67 -6.09 -3.05
N LEU A 26 12.47 -6.67 -2.99
CA LEU A 26 12.28 -8.11 -3.12
C LEU A 26 12.70 -8.59 -4.51
N TRP A 27 12.34 -7.84 -5.55
CA TRP A 27 12.73 -8.16 -6.92
C TRP A 27 14.25 -8.15 -7.08
N LEU A 28 14.93 -7.13 -6.55
CA LEU A 28 16.39 -7.02 -6.59
C LEU A 28 17.06 -8.16 -5.81
N ALA A 29 16.55 -8.51 -4.65
CA ALA A 29 17.06 -9.63 -3.86
C ALA A 29 16.95 -10.95 -4.63
N GLY A 30 15.87 -11.13 -5.38
CA GLY A 30 15.68 -12.29 -6.25
C GLY A 30 16.73 -12.35 -7.36
N GLN A 31 17.12 -11.21 -7.91
CA GLN A 31 18.16 -11.14 -8.95
C GLN A 31 19.53 -11.53 -8.41
N ASP A 32 19.86 -11.09 -7.20
CA ASP A 32 21.16 -11.37 -6.56
C ASP A 32 21.23 -12.80 -6.02
N GLY A 33 20.10 -13.48 -5.84
CA GLY A 33 20.05 -14.82 -5.28
C GLY A 33 20.42 -14.89 -3.80
N ASN A 34 20.37 -13.78 -3.07
CA ASN A 34 20.69 -13.74 -1.65
C ASN A 34 19.47 -14.18 -0.83
N ILE A 35 19.51 -15.39 -0.29
CA ILE A 35 18.40 -15.98 0.46
C ILE A 35 18.07 -15.19 1.72
N PHE A 36 19.09 -14.74 2.46
CA PHE A 36 18.87 -13.99 3.71
C PHE A 36 18.18 -12.65 3.45
N LEU A 37 18.65 -11.90 2.48
CA LEU A 37 18.00 -10.64 2.07
C LEU A 37 16.60 -10.90 1.53
N GLY A 38 16.41 -11.98 0.79
CA GLY A 38 15.10 -12.37 0.27
C GLY A 38 14.11 -12.61 1.38
N ILE A 39 14.47 -13.38 2.40
CA ILE A 39 13.60 -13.67 3.55
C ILE A 39 13.26 -12.38 4.29
N PHE A 40 14.25 -11.52 4.52
CA PHE A 40 14.06 -10.24 5.18
C PHE A 40 13.07 -9.35 4.41
N PHE A 41 13.27 -9.20 3.11
CA PHE A 41 12.42 -8.36 2.27
C PHE A 41 11.00 -8.94 2.10
N ILE A 42 10.86 -10.28 2.06
CA ILE A 42 9.55 -10.91 2.02
C ILE A 42 8.74 -10.54 3.26
N ALA A 43 9.35 -10.59 4.44
CA ALA A 43 8.67 -10.26 5.69
C ALA A 43 8.14 -8.82 5.67
N PHE A 44 8.99 -7.85 5.31
CA PHE A 44 8.59 -6.45 5.23
C PHE A 44 7.58 -6.18 4.12
N TYR A 45 7.76 -6.81 2.98
CA TYR A 45 6.84 -6.73 1.84
C TYR A 45 5.44 -7.20 2.22
N ARG A 46 5.34 -8.38 2.83
CA ARG A 46 4.06 -8.93 3.29
C ARG A 46 3.42 -8.04 4.35
N LEU A 47 4.21 -7.57 5.30
CA LEU A 47 3.72 -6.68 6.34
C LEU A 47 3.12 -5.41 5.73
N SER A 48 3.82 -4.80 4.77
CA SER A 48 3.34 -3.57 4.12
C SER A 48 2.07 -3.84 3.31
N LEU A 49 1.99 -4.94 2.56
CA LEU A 49 0.79 -5.29 1.80
C LEU A 49 -0.42 -5.54 2.69
N TRP A 50 -0.25 -6.29 3.77
CA TRP A 50 -1.34 -6.60 4.68
C TRP A 50 -1.79 -5.39 5.49
N SER A 51 -0.87 -4.47 5.79
CA SER A 51 -1.20 -3.25 6.53
C SER A 51 -1.84 -2.17 5.64
N ALA A 52 -1.63 -2.21 4.33
CA ALA A 52 -2.11 -1.18 3.42
C ALA A 52 -3.63 -0.94 3.51
N PRO A 53 -4.52 -1.97 3.50
CA PRO A 53 -5.96 -1.74 3.64
C PRO A 53 -6.31 -1.03 4.95
N PHE A 54 -5.67 -1.40 6.05
CA PHE A 54 -5.90 -0.76 7.35
C PHE A 54 -5.42 0.69 7.35
N CYS A 55 -4.26 0.95 6.76
CA CYS A 55 -3.72 2.30 6.65
C CYS A 55 -4.60 3.20 5.79
N VAL A 56 -5.06 2.71 4.63
CA VAL A 56 -5.95 3.47 3.74
C VAL A 56 -7.26 3.80 4.45
N THR A 57 -7.83 2.83 5.15
CA THR A 57 -9.06 3.03 5.92
C THR A 57 -8.84 4.06 7.03
N ALA A 58 -7.74 3.95 7.77
CA ALA A 58 -7.41 4.92 8.82
C ALA A 58 -7.25 6.32 8.25
N ILE A 59 -6.59 6.48 7.11
CA ILE A 59 -6.42 7.78 6.45
C ILE A 59 -7.77 8.37 6.04
N CYS A 60 -8.67 7.54 5.48
CA CYS A 60 -10.01 7.99 5.08
C CYS A 60 -10.82 8.51 6.27
N TRP A 61 -10.63 7.89 7.44
CA TRP A 61 -11.41 8.22 8.64
C TRP A 61 -10.68 9.13 9.62
N LEU A 62 -9.52 9.70 9.24
CA LEU A 62 -8.85 10.70 10.04
C LEU A 62 -9.78 11.92 10.29
N PRO A 63 -9.71 12.55 11.49
CA PRO A 63 -10.53 13.72 11.80
C PRO A 63 -10.04 14.99 11.10
N LEU A 64 -9.82 14.89 9.79
CA LEU A 64 -9.47 15.97 8.89
C LEU A 64 -10.51 16.05 7.79
N LYS A 65 -10.58 17.18 7.10
CA LYS A 65 -11.53 17.33 5.99
C LYS A 65 -11.27 16.26 4.94
N PRO A 66 -12.31 15.53 4.50
CA PRO A 66 -12.15 14.48 3.50
C PRO A 66 -11.78 15.07 2.14
N ILE A 67 -11.07 14.26 1.33
CA ILE A 67 -10.71 14.63 -0.04
C ILE A 67 -11.96 14.72 -0.92
N VAL A 68 -12.95 13.86 -0.64
CA VAL A 68 -14.23 13.79 -1.36
C VAL A 68 -15.37 14.26 -0.43
N PRO A 69 -16.55 14.60 -0.97
CA PRO A 69 -17.71 14.93 -0.13
C PRO A 69 -18.00 13.81 0.86
N ALA A 70 -18.48 14.18 2.06
CA ALA A 70 -18.73 13.23 3.15
C ALA A 70 -19.64 12.07 2.72
N ARG A 71 -20.64 12.32 1.87
CA ARG A 71 -21.56 11.31 1.35
C ARG A 71 -20.86 10.26 0.47
N LYS A 72 -19.69 10.58 -0.10
CA LYS A 72 -18.90 9.68 -0.96
C LYS A 72 -17.74 9.05 -0.22
N LYS A 73 -17.59 9.30 1.07
CA LYS A 73 -16.45 8.85 1.86
C LYS A 73 -16.33 7.33 1.87
N ILE A 74 -17.45 6.64 2.03
CA ILE A 74 -17.48 5.16 2.02
C ILE A 74 -17.08 4.64 0.66
N LEU A 75 -17.61 5.21 -0.42
CA LEU A 75 -17.27 4.82 -1.78
C LEU A 75 -15.77 5.04 -2.05
N PHE A 76 -15.23 6.18 -1.62
CA PHE A 76 -13.81 6.50 -1.77
C PHE A 76 -12.94 5.47 -1.03
N ASN A 77 -13.32 5.09 0.19
CA ASN A 77 -12.62 4.07 0.94
C ASN A 77 -12.68 2.71 0.23
N LEU A 78 -13.85 2.32 -0.29
CA LEU A 78 -14.00 1.06 -1.03
C LEU A 78 -13.13 1.03 -2.28
N VAL A 79 -13.02 2.15 -3.01
CA VAL A 79 -12.14 2.26 -4.19
C VAL A 79 -10.70 2.02 -3.79
N HIS A 80 -10.23 2.61 -2.70
CA HIS A 80 -8.86 2.38 -2.22
C HIS A 80 -8.63 0.95 -1.75
N LEU A 81 -9.62 0.33 -1.11
CA LEU A 81 -9.53 -1.09 -0.75
C LEU A 81 -9.45 -1.97 -2.00
N ALA A 82 -10.20 -1.65 -3.05
CA ALA A 82 -10.11 -2.36 -4.31
C ALA A 82 -8.73 -2.20 -4.96
N LEU A 83 -8.15 -0.99 -4.90
CA LEU A 83 -6.79 -0.76 -5.40
C LEU A 83 -5.76 -1.58 -4.62
N CYS A 84 -5.90 -1.71 -3.31
CA CYS A 84 -5.04 -2.56 -2.49
C CYS A 84 -5.18 -4.03 -2.91
N GLY A 85 -6.39 -4.50 -3.16
CA GLY A 85 -6.64 -5.86 -3.65
C GLY A 85 -6.00 -6.11 -5.01
N ILE A 86 -6.12 -5.17 -5.94
CA ILE A 86 -5.49 -5.24 -7.26
C ILE A 86 -3.96 -5.30 -7.10
N LEU A 87 -3.41 -4.47 -6.24
CA LEU A 87 -1.97 -4.45 -5.97
C LEU A 87 -1.50 -5.81 -5.42
N HIS A 88 -2.27 -6.40 -4.50
CA HIS A 88 -2.00 -7.74 -3.98
C HIS A 88 -1.96 -8.79 -5.10
N VAL A 89 -2.93 -8.75 -6.00
CA VAL A 89 -3.02 -9.71 -7.12
C VAL A 89 -1.82 -9.53 -8.06
N ILE A 90 -1.50 -8.29 -8.42
CA ILE A 90 -0.37 -8.01 -9.29
C ILE A 90 0.94 -8.51 -8.66
N CYS A 91 1.14 -8.21 -7.39
CA CYS A 91 2.34 -8.64 -6.68
C CYS A 91 2.41 -10.16 -6.54
N TYR A 92 1.27 -10.81 -6.31
CA TYR A 92 1.20 -12.28 -6.28
C TYR A 92 1.62 -12.88 -7.62
N LEU A 93 1.15 -12.31 -8.73
CA LEU A 93 1.51 -12.79 -10.06
C LEU A 93 3.00 -12.60 -10.36
N LEU A 94 3.59 -11.50 -9.88
CA LEU A 94 5.00 -11.22 -10.10
C LEU A 94 5.92 -12.02 -9.18
N PHE A 95 5.50 -12.25 -7.93
CA PHE A 95 6.33 -12.86 -6.89
C PHE A 95 5.68 -14.10 -6.27
N GLY A 96 4.81 -14.79 -7.02
CA GLY A 96 4.00 -15.88 -6.49
C GLY A 96 4.78 -17.00 -5.80
N ASN A 97 6.00 -17.26 -6.25
CA ASN A 97 6.86 -18.29 -5.66
C ASN A 97 7.43 -17.88 -4.29
N TRP A 98 7.24 -16.64 -3.88
CA TRP A 98 7.79 -16.07 -2.66
C TRP A 98 6.74 -16.01 -1.52
N PHE A 99 5.52 -16.45 -1.76
CA PHE A 99 4.43 -16.42 -0.77
C PHE A 99 4.16 -17.78 -0.15
#